data_3f435ba852e1959033655e0aa28db53e
#
_entry.id   3f435ba852e1959033655e0aa28db53e
#
_cell.length_a   1.000
_cell.length_b   1.000
_cell.length_c   1.000
_cell.angle_alpha   90.00
_cell.angle_beta   90.00
_cell.angle_gamma   90.00
#
_symmetry.space_group_name_H-M   'P 1'
#
loop_
_entity.id
_entity.type
_entity.pdbx_description
1 polymer ?
#
loop_
_entity_poly.entity_id
_entity_poly.type
_entity_poly.pdbx_seq_one_letter_code
_entity_poly.pdbx_strand_id
1 'polypeptide(L)'
;MPDVIINGPDGRLEGRYTHGTDPNAPIALILHPHPQHGGTMNNKVVYTLYHNYVRRNFSVLRFNFRGVGRSQGVHDKGEGELSDAAAALDWLQSHNPNASTCWIAGFSFGAWIGMQLLMRRPEITGFVSVSPPANMFDFSFLAPCPSSGLVVQGRADELVPEPSVEKLVDKLQHQRDITIDYRVIDGCNHFYKGHLEALDTHVDTYMDKALRQAEEAKNAPAAVDDEEPAIEEDD
;
A
#
# COMPACT_ATOMS: atom_id res chain seq x y z
N MET A 1 11.48 18.19 2.84
CA MET A 1 11.43 16.78 3.29
C MET A 1 12.65 16.51 4.13
N PRO A 2 12.54 16.27 5.42
CA PRO A 2 13.66 15.88 6.25
C PRO A 2 14.10 14.45 5.93
N ASP A 3 15.43 14.24 5.92
CA ASP A 3 16.02 12.92 5.97
C ASP A 3 15.74 12.33 7.35
N VAL A 4 15.32 11.10 7.39
CA VAL A 4 15.12 10.36 8.63
C VAL A 4 15.96 9.08 8.63
N ILE A 5 16.35 8.67 9.82
CA ILE A 5 17.03 7.40 10.05
C ILE A 5 16.11 6.55 10.93
N ILE A 6 15.79 5.36 10.45
CA ILE A 6 14.94 4.40 11.13
C ILE A 6 15.84 3.27 11.65
N ASN A 7 15.65 2.85 12.89
CA ASN A 7 16.31 1.67 13.41
C ASN A 7 15.63 0.43 12.85
N GLY A 8 16.24 -0.17 11.84
CA GLY A 8 15.78 -1.42 11.26
C GLY A 8 16.36 -2.65 11.94
N PRO A 9 15.87 -3.85 11.61
CA PRO A 9 16.30 -5.09 12.26
C PRO A 9 17.75 -5.50 11.93
N ASP A 10 18.27 -5.07 10.75
CA ASP A 10 19.64 -5.35 10.31
C ASP A 10 20.48 -4.05 10.17
N GLY A 11 20.17 -3.06 11.00
CA GLY A 11 20.86 -1.80 11.04
C GLY A 11 19.98 -0.62 10.61
N ARG A 12 20.61 0.53 10.40
CA ARG A 12 19.89 1.78 10.10
C ARG A 12 19.33 1.78 8.69
N LEU A 13 18.08 2.26 8.54
CA LEU A 13 17.42 2.46 7.27
C LEU A 13 17.29 3.96 6.98
N GLU A 14 17.63 4.34 5.77
CA GLU A 14 17.51 5.72 5.24
C GLU A 14 16.09 5.96 4.75
N GLY A 15 15.45 7.06 5.17
CA GLY A 15 14.11 7.40 4.74
C GLY A 15 13.89 8.89 4.47
N ARG A 16 12.76 9.18 3.85
CA ARG A 16 12.21 10.51 3.62
C ARG A 16 10.80 10.57 4.18
N TYR A 17 10.55 11.50 5.05
CA TYR A 17 9.28 11.66 5.73
C TYR A 17 8.69 13.04 5.50
N THR A 18 7.39 13.12 5.28
CA THR A 18 6.60 14.35 5.33
C THR A 18 5.47 14.16 6.32
N HIS A 19 5.37 15.06 7.26
CA HIS A 19 4.28 15.09 8.23
C HIS A 19 3.06 15.80 7.65
N GLY A 20 1.88 15.24 7.82
CA GLY A 20 0.61 15.91 7.52
C GLY A 20 0.38 17.08 8.47
N THR A 21 -0.41 18.06 8.05
CA THR A 21 -0.68 19.27 8.86
C THR A 21 -1.73 19.06 9.95
N ASP A 22 -2.54 18.00 9.82
CA ASP A 22 -3.56 17.63 10.81
C ASP A 22 -2.95 16.61 11.81
N PRO A 23 -3.15 16.78 13.13
CA PRO A 23 -2.73 15.80 14.12
C PRO A 23 -3.30 14.39 13.91
N ASN A 24 -4.46 14.27 13.26
CA ASN A 24 -5.10 13.02 12.90
C ASN A 24 -4.87 12.63 11.42
N ALA A 25 -3.93 13.28 10.75
CA ALA A 25 -3.63 12.98 9.35
C ALA A 25 -3.42 11.47 9.15
N PRO A 26 -3.99 10.87 8.10
CA PRO A 26 -3.73 9.48 7.78
C PRO A 26 -2.26 9.27 7.45
N ILE A 27 -1.78 8.04 7.61
CA ILE A 27 -0.39 7.68 7.32
C ILE A 27 -0.29 6.79 6.09
N ALA A 28 0.80 6.91 5.35
CA ALA A 28 1.12 6.04 4.23
C ALA A 28 2.60 5.64 4.19
N LEU A 29 2.86 4.35 4.03
CA LEU A 29 4.19 3.79 3.79
C LEU A 29 4.35 3.43 2.33
N ILE A 30 5.42 3.91 1.67
CA ILE A 30 5.66 3.68 0.24
C ILE A 30 6.92 2.84 0.05
N LEU A 31 6.78 1.71 -0.67
CA LEU A 31 7.82 0.71 -0.85
C LEU A 31 8.36 0.70 -2.28
N HIS A 32 9.69 0.67 -2.41
CA HIS A 32 10.36 0.76 -3.69
C HIS A 32 10.56 -0.61 -4.39
N PRO A 33 10.85 -0.64 -5.71
CA PRO A 33 11.06 -1.86 -6.46
C PRO A 33 12.37 -2.57 -6.05
N HIS A 34 12.68 -3.67 -6.73
CA HIS A 34 13.72 -4.63 -6.33
C HIS A 34 15.07 -3.97 -6.04
N PRO A 35 15.63 -4.17 -4.82
CA PRO A 35 16.87 -3.54 -4.38
C PRO A 35 18.05 -3.80 -5.31
N GLN A 36 18.22 -5.04 -5.75
CA GLN A 36 19.36 -5.45 -6.60
C GLN A 36 19.21 -5.06 -8.08
N HIS A 37 18.04 -4.54 -8.48
CA HIS A 37 17.78 -4.07 -9.86
C HIS A 37 17.65 -2.54 -9.93
N GLY A 38 18.39 -1.83 -9.09
CA GLY A 38 18.41 -0.36 -9.08
C GLY A 38 17.20 0.28 -8.39
N GLY A 39 16.40 -0.51 -7.66
CA GLY A 39 15.30 0.00 -6.85
C GLY A 39 15.80 0.88 -5.71
N THR A 40 15.22 2.06 -5.58
CA THR A 40 15.44 3.00 -4.47
C THR A 40 14.17 3.76 -4.14
N MET A 41 14.11 4.35 -2.97
CA MET A 41 13.00 5.26 -2.57
C MET A 41 12.84 6.47 -3.50
N ASN A 42 13.82 6.76 -4.36
CA ASN A 42 13.80 7.86 -5.34
C ASN A 42 13.34 7.40 -6.74
N ASN A 43 12.92 6.15 -6.90
CA ASN A 43 12.30 5.66 -8.13
C ASN A 43 11.10 6.56 -8.51
N LYS A 44 10.91 6.84 -9.81
CA LYS A 44 9.89 7.79 -10.28
C LYS A 44 8.46 7.37 -9.92
N VAL A 45 8.15 6.06 -9.98
CA VAL A 45 6.83 5.53 -9.57
C VAL A 45 6.62 5.74 -8.06
N VAL A 46 7.62 5.40 -7.24
CA VAL A 46 7.60 5.64 -5.78
C VAL A 46 7.40 7.12 -5.47
N TYR A 47 8.08 7.99 -6.21
CA TYR A 47 7.97 9.44 -6.05
C TYR A 47 6.57 9.96 -6.44
N THR A 48 5.98 9.43 -7.52
CA THR A 48 4.61 9.75 -7.91
C THR A 48 3.62 9.34 -6.84
N LEU A 49 3.69 8.10 -6.33
CA LEU A 49 2.84 7.62 -5.23
C LEU A 49 3.00 8.50 -3.99
N TYR A 50 4.24 8.78 -3.59
CA TYR A 50 4.53 9.63 -2.44
C TYR A 50 3.85 11.00 -2.55
N HIS A 51 3.98 11.70 -3.69
CA HIS A 51 3.36 13.01 -3.89
C HIS A 51 1.84 12.94 -3.93
N ASN A 52 1.28 11.85 -4.43
CA ASN A 52 -0.16 11.61 -4.44
C ASN A 52 -0.75 11.62 -3.02
N TYR A 53 -0.12 10.92 -2.09
CA TYR A 53 -0.53 10.90 -0.68
C TYR A 53 -0.24 12.24 0.02
N VAL A 54 0.91 12.87 -0.22
CA VAL A 54 1.26 14.17 0.38
C VAL A 54 0.25 15.25 0.01
N ARG A 55 -0.22 15.30 -1.24
CA ARG A 55 -1.25 16.26 -1.68
C ARG A 55 -2.57 16.12 -0.92
N ARG A 56 -2.83 14.93 -0.36
CA ARG A 56 -4.01 14.61 0.45
C ARG A 56 -3.79 14.77 1.94
N ASN A 57 -2.72 15.46 2.30
CA ASN A 57 -2.35 15.74 3.69
C ASN A 57 -2.04 14.48 4.52
N PHE A 58 -1.61 13.39 3.89
CA PHE A 58 -1.09 12.24 4.62
C PHE A 58 0.27 12.54 5.24
N SER A 59 0.56 11.93 6.37
CA SER A 59 1.93 11.75 6.86
C SER A 59 2.55 10.56 6.10
N VAL A 60 3.56 10.83 5.26
CA VAL A 60 4.07 9.84 4.29
C VAL A 60 5.53 9.53 4.53
N LEU A 61 5.85 8.24 4.61
CA LEU A 61 7.22 7.72 4.67
C LEU A 61 7.53 6.91 3.42
N ARG A 62 8.68 7.19 2.80
CA ARG A 62 9.36 6.30 1.85
C ARG A 62 10.79 6.09 2.33
N PHE A 63 11.30 4.89 2.17
CA PHE A 63 12.62 4.53 2.69
C PHE A 63 13.36 3.59 1.73
N ASN A 64 14.66 3.46 1.91
CA ASN A 64 15.47 2.48 1.22
C ASN A 64 15.53 1.18 2.04
N PHE A 65 15.17 0.05 1.42
CA PHE A 65 15.40 -1.27 2.00
C PHE A 65 16.87 -1.50 2.32
N ARG A 66 17.15 -2.49 3.15
CA ARG A 66 18.51 -2.92 3.50
C ARG A 66 19.43 -3.02 2.28
N GLY A 67 20.69 -2.59 2.44
CA GLY A 67 21.69 -2.61 1.39
C GLY A 67 21.49 -1.59 0.26
N VAL A 68 20.48 -0.70 0.33
CA VAL A 68 20.22 0.33 -0.68
C VAL A 68 20.59 1.71 -0.14
N GLY A 69 21.29 2.50 -0.92
CA GLY A 69 21.71 3.85 -0.55
C GLY A 69 22.54 3.86 0.73
N ARG A 70 22.06 4.56 1.76
CA ARG A 70 22.71 4.60 3.09
C ARG A 70 22.10 3.61 4.10
N SER A 71 21.13 2.79 3.67
CA SER A 71 20.58 1.73 4.50
C SER A 71 21.59 0.60 4.69
N GLN A 72 21.74 0.16 5.93
CA GLN A 72 22.65 -0.93 6.32
C GLN A 72 22.02 -2.30 6.01
N GLY A 73 22.78 -3.36 6.22
CA GLY A 73 22.38 -4.74 5.93
C GLY A 73 22.61 -5.15 4.48
N VAL A 74 22.12 -6.33 4.14
CA VAL A 74 22.21 -6.92 2.81
C VAL A 74 20.86 -7.48 2.39
N HIS A 75 20.61 -7.51 1.07
CA HIS A 75 19.38 -8.05 0.50
C HIS A 75 19.13 -9.49 0.98
N ASP A 76 17.92 -9.77 1.46
CA ASP A 76 17.53 -11.04 2.07
C ASP A 76 16.28 -11.66 1.43
N LYS A 77 16.19 -11.58 0.11
CA LYS A 77 15.18 -12.25 -0.73
C LYS A 77 13.72 -11.99 -0.32
N GLY A 78 13.47 -10.90 0.36
CA GLY A 78 12.14 -10.45 0.79
C GLY A 78 11.86 -10.63 2.27
N GLU A 79 12.44 -11.59 2.97
CA GLU A 79 12.21 -11.80 4.41
C GLU A 79 12.73 -10.63 5.24
N GLY A 80 13.96 -10.24 4.97
CA GLY A 80 14.57 -9.09 5.62
C GLY A 80 13.90 -7.78 5.22
N GLU A 81 13.58 -7.60 3.95
CA GLU A 81 12.88 -6.41 3.45
C GLU A 81 11.47 -6.26 4.04
N LEU A 82 10.78 -7.38 4.29
CA LEU A 82 9.50 -7.36 5.00
C LEU A 82 9.66 -6.90 6.45
N SER A 83 10.73 -7.36 7.11
CA SER A 83 11.06 -6.93 8.48
C SER A 83 11.46 -5.44 8.52
N ASP A 84 12.17 -4.94 7.48
CA ASP A 84 12.47 -3.52 7.33
C ASP A 84 11.20 -2.69 7.15
N ALA A 85 10.25 -3.18 6.33
CA ALA A 85 8.97 -2.50 6.10
C ALA A 85 8.12 -2.46 7.39
N ALA A 86 8.15 -3.53 8.20
CA ALA A 86 7.49 -3.55 9.50
C ALA A 86 8.10 -2.52 10.46
N ALA A 87 9.43 -2.46 10.57
CA ALA A 87 10.12 -1.46 11.38
C ALA A 87 9.85 -0.02 10.91
N ALA A 88 9.79 0.20 9.60
CA ALA A 88 9.44 1.50 9.02
C ALA A 88 8.01 1.91 9.33
N LEU A 89 7.07 0.95 9.32
CA LEU A 89 5.68 1.19 9.70
C LEU A 89 5.56 1.52 11.19
N ASP A 90 6.26 0.77 12.06
CA ASP A 90 6.29 1.05 13.51
C ASP A 90 6.84 2.46 13.79
N TRP A 91 7.90 2.84 13.08
CA TRP A 91 8.46 4.19 13.17
C TRP A 91 7.42 5.24 12.75
N LEU A 92 6.74 5.03 11.62
CA LEU A 92 5.73 5.95 11.09
C LEU A 92 4.56 6.12 12.07
N GLN A 93 4.06 5.03 12.65
CA GLN A 93 2.99 5.04 13.64
C GLN A 93 3.41 5.74 14.94
N SER A 94 4.63 5.49 15.42
CA SER A 94 5.13 6.14 16.65
C SER A 94 5.24 7.67 16.53
N HIS A 95 5.43 8.17 15.29
CA HIS A 95 5.47 9.62 15.01
C HIS A 95 4.09 10.20 14.65
N ASN A 96 3.06 9.34 14.52
CA ASN A 96 1.69 9.72 14.19
C ASN A 96 0.70 8.90 15.04
N PRO A 97 0.71 9.02 16.37
CA PRO A 97 -0.07 8.15 17.26
C PRO A 97 -1.59 8.31 17.10
N ASN A 98 -2.04 9.42 16.54
CA ASN A 98 -3.45 9.73 16.32
C ASN A 98 -3.89 9.56 14.85
N ALA A 99 -3.09 8.90 14.02
CA ALA A 99 -3.41 8.72 12.61
C ALA A 99 -4.79 8.07 12.42
N SER A 100 -5.62 8.68 11.58
CA SER A 100 -6.99 8.22 11.36
C SER A 100 -7.09 6.91 10.58
N THR A 101 -6.16 6.66 9.65
CA THR A 101 -6.05 5.44 8.85
C THR A 101 -4.60 5.17 8.46
N CYS A 102 -4.29 3.92 8.14
CA CYS A 102 -2.97 3.47 7.72
C CYS A 102 -3.04 2.85 6.33
N TRP A 103 -2.20 3.33 5.41
CA TRP A 103 -2.15 2.89 4.03
C TRP A 103 -0.77 2.37 3.65
N ILE A 104 -0.74 1.42 2.72
CA ILE A 104 0.51 0.95 2.13
C ILE A 104 0.46 1.09 0.61
N ALA A 105 1.55 1.55 0.01
CA ALA A 105 1.69 1.55 -1.42
C ALA A 105 3.05 0.97 -1.82
N GLY A 106 3.10 0.26 -2.94
CA GLY A 106 4.34 -0.33 -3.41
C GLY A 106 4.39 -0.50 -4.90
N PHE A 107 5.60 -0.53 -5.43
CA PHE A 107 5.87 -0.77 -6.83
C PHE A 107 6.69 -2.05 -7.01
N SER A 108 6.24 -2.95 -7.89
CA SER A 108 6.93 -4.19 -8.26
C SER A 108 7.28 -5.02 -7.02
N PHE A 109 8.55 -5.31 -6.72
CA PHE A 109 8.97 -5.98 -5.50
C PHE A 109 8.38 -5.32 -4.24
N GLY A 110 8.36 -3.98 -4.17
CA GLY A 110 7.73 -3.25 -3.07
C GLY A 110 6.23 -3.50 -2.95
N ALA A 111 5.53 -3.77 -4.06
CA ALA A 111 4.14 -4.18 -4.03
C ALA A 111 3.97 -5.55 -3.37
N TRP A 112 4.84 -6.51 -3.70
CA TRP A 112 4.82 -7.84 -3.07
C TRP A 112 5.13 -7.79 -1.57
N ILE A 113 6.13 -7.01 -1.15
CA ILE A 113 6.43 -6.79 0.28
C ILE A 113 5.25 -6.11 0.97
N GLY A 114 4.66 -5.09 0.35
CA GLY A 114 3.50 -4.38 0.90
C GLY A 114 2.29 -5.29 1.13
N MET A 115 2.00 -6.19 0.19
CA MET A 115 0.91 -7.15 0.33
C MET A 115 1.18 -8.19 1.43
N GLN A 116 2.44 -8.59 1.65
CA GLN A 116 2.80 -9.45 2.78
C GLN A 116 2.66 -8.72 4.11
N LEU A 117 3.05 -7.43 4.16
CA LEU A 117 2.90 -6.61 5.35
C LEU A 117 1.42 -6.41 5.69
N LEU A 118 0.57 -6.15 4.70
CA LEU A 118 -0.89 -6.05 4.83
C LEU A 118 -1.48 -7.25 5.57
N MET A 119 -1.03 -8.46 5.26
CA MET A 119 -1.50 -9.69 5.90
C MET A 119 -1.09 -9.84 7.37
N ARG A 120 -0.10 -9.08 7.83
CA ARG A 120 0.47 -9.17 9.17
C ARG A 120 0.12 -7.97 10.06
N ARG A 121 -0.46 -6.92 9.46
CA ARG A 121 -0.69 -5.63 10.11
C ARG A 121 -2.16 -5.22 9.89
N PRO A 122 -3.06 -5.64 10.81
CA PRO A 122 -4.50 -5.41 10.66
C PRO A 122 -4.90 -3.94 10.71
N GLU A 123 -4.02 -3.07 11.17
CA GLU A 123 -4.22 -1.62 11.14
C GLU A 123 -4.11 -1.02 9.75
N ILE A 124 -3.57 -1.73 8.75
CA ILE A 124 -3.52 -1.26 7.36
C ILE A 124 -4.92 -1.37 6.76
N THR A 125 -5.51 -0.21 6.47
CA THR A 125 -6.91 -0.08 6.03
C THR A 125 -7.09 -0.04 4.52
N GLY A 126 -6.01 0.13 3.75
CA GLY A 126 -6.05 0.15 2.30
C GLY A 126 -4.68 0.08 1.65
N PHE A 127 -4.66 -0.26 0.36
CA PHE A 127 -3.41 -0.39 -0.38
C PHE A 127 -3.47 0.12 -1.82
N VAL A 128 -2.31 0.47 -2.36
CA VAL A 128 -2.07 0.71 -3.78
C VAL A 128 -0.89 -0.16 -4.25
N SER A 129 -1.17 -1.13 -5.11
CA SER A 129 -0.20 -2.10 -5.62
C SER A 129 0.06 -1.84 -7.11
N VAL A 130 1.27 -1.38 -7.43
CA VAL A 130 1.66 -1.02 -8.79
C VAL A 130 2.56 -2.11 -9.37
N SER A 131 2.14 -2.71 -10.48
CA SER A 131 2.81 -3.83 -11.16
C SER A 131 3.27 -4.93 -10.20
N PRO A 132 2.36 -5.54 -9.40
CA PRO A 132 2.71 -6.62 -8.50
C PRO A 132 3.27 -7.82 -9.29
N PRO A 133 4.47 -8.33 -8.95
CA PRO A 133 5.18 -9.32 -9.77
C PRO A 133 4.62 -10.75 -9.60
N ALA A 134 3.35 -10.94 -9.98
CA ALA A 134 2.59 -12.18 -9.80
C ALA A 134 3.08 -13.37 -10.66
N ASN A 135 3.96 -13.10 -11.65
CA ASN A 135 4.65 -14.13 -12.43
C ASN A 135 5.95 -14.61 -11.79
N MET A 136 6.50 -13.88 -10.80
CA MET A 136 7.79 -14.16 -10.17
C MET A 136 7.68 -14.56 -8.70
N PHE A 137 6.67 -14.07 -8.01
CA PHE A 137 6.47 -14.30 -6.57
C PHE A 137 5.08 -14.90 -6.31
N ASP A 138 4.99 -15.66 -5.24
CA ASP A 138 3.72 -16.20 -4.77
C ASP A 138 2.89 -15.13 -4.05
N PHE A 139 1.59 -15.05 -4.39
CA PHE A 139 0.59 -14.20 -3.77
C PHE A 139 -0.57 -15.00 -3.16
N SER A 140 -0.41 -16.34 -3.03
CA SER A 140 -1.45 -17.22 -2.47
C SER A 140 -1.79 -16.89 -1.00
N PHE A 141 -0.90 -16.20 -0.29
CA PHE A 141 -1.13 -15.74 1.07
C PHE A 141 -2.26 -14.70 1.20
N LEU A 142 -2.72 -14.09 0.09
CA LEU A 142 -3.84 -13.13 0.07
C LEU A 142 -5.23 -13.79 0.04
N ALA A 143 -5.38 -14.91 0.69
CA ALA A 143 -6.65 -15.61 0.79
C ALA A 143 -6.96 -15.99 2.25
N PRO A 144 -7.75 -15.17 2.99
CA PRO A 144 -8.45 -13.95 2.56
C PRO A 144 -7.59 -12.69 2.60
N CYS A 145 -7.81 -11.78 1.65
CA CYS A 145 -7.22 -10.44 1.67
C CYS A 145 -8.00 -9.56 2.67
N PRO A 146 -7.32 -8.86 3.60
CA PRO A 146 -8.02 -8.17 4.68
C PRO A 146 -8.56 -6.78 4.32
N SER A 147 -8.19 -6.20 3.17
CA SER A 147 -8.55 -4.82 2.82
C SER A 147 -8.81 -4.63 1.34
N SER A 148 -9.69 -3.69 1.04
CA SER A 148 -9.88 -3.16 -0.32
C SER A 148 -8.65 -2.39 -0.79
N GLY A 149 -8.45 -2.33 -2.11
CA GLY A 149 -7.28 -1.67 -2.66
C GLY A 149 -7.33 -1.43 -4.16
N LEU A 150 -6.30 -0.73 -4.65
CA LEU A 150 -6.06 -0.47 -6.05
C LEU A 150 -4.89 -1.31 -6.56
N VAL A 151 -5.08 -1.95 -7.71
CA VAL A 151 -4.00 -2.57 -8.49
C VAL A 151 -3.89 -1.83 -9.82
N VAL A 152 -2.68 -1.37 -10.16
CA VAL A 152 -2.39 -0.72 -11.45
C VAL A 152 -1.35 -1.52 -12.21
N GLN A 153 -1.61 -1.77 -13.51
CA GLN A 153 -0.73 -2.56 -14.37
C GLN A 153 -0.53 -1.89 -15.72
N GLY A 154 0.68 -1.97 -16.24
CA GLY A 154 0.99 -1.58 -17.62
C GLY A 154 0.66 -2.71 -18.60
N ARG A 155 -0.10 -2.43 -19.67
CA ARG A 155 -0.45 -3.44 -20.68
C ARG A 155 0.76 -3.94 -21.47
N ALA A 156 1.76 -3.09 -21.68
CA ALA A 156 3.00 -3.43 -22.39
C ALA A 156 4.17 -3.73 -21.41
N ASP A 157 3.86 -4.18 -20.20
CA ASP A 157 4.86 -4.59 -19.21
C ASP A 157 5.43 -5.96 -19.60
N GLU A 158 6.70 -5.97 -20.03
CA GLU A 158 7.41 -7.19 -20.44
C GLU A 158 8.02 -7.94 -19.26
N LEU A 159 8.23 -7.28 -18.12
CA LEU A 159 8.79 -7.91 -16.90
C LEU A 159 7.71 -8.61 -16.08
N VAL A 160 6.56 -7.97 -15.96
CA VAL A 160 5.37 -8.50 -15.28
C VAL A 160 4.22 -8.50 -16.29
N PRO A 161 4.03 -9.59 -17.06
CA PRO A 161 2.97 -9.67 -18.06
C PRO A 161 1.59 -9.43 -17.46
N GLU A 162 0.80 -8.55 -18.08
CA GLU A 162 -0.52 -8.16 -17.61
C GLU A 162 -1.44 -9.35 -17.28
N PRO A 163 -1.50 -10.46 -18.07
CA PRO A 163 -2.34 -11.61 -17.73
C PRO A 163 -1.98 -12.30 -16.41
N SER A 164 -0.76 -12.14 -15.90
CA SER A 164 -0.37 -12.68 -14.60
C SER A 164 -0.96 -11.86 -13.44
N VAL A 165 -1.05 -10.55 -13.62
CA VAL A 165 -1.68 -9.63 -12.65
C VAL A 165 -3.20 -9.76 -12.71
N GLU A 166 -3.79 -9.87 -13.91
CA GLU A 166 -5.21 -10.12 -14.11
C GLU A 166 -5.67 -11.35 -13.33
N LYS A 167 -4.96 -12.47 -13.43
CA LYS A 167 -5.25 -13.71 -12.66
C LYS A 167 -5.18 -13.50 -11.14
N LEU A 168 -4.27 -12.68 -10.66
CA LEU A 168 -4.19 -12.33 -9.25
C LEU A 168 -5.42 -11.51 -8.85
N VAL A 169 -5.74 -10.49 -9.63
CA VAL A 169 -6.89 -9.61 -9.38
C VAL A 169 -8.20 -10.40 -9.41
N ASP A 170 -8.42 -11.27 -10.38
CA ASP A 170 -9.60 -12.13 -10.46
C ASP A 170 -9.81 -12.94 -9.17
N LYS A 171 -8.74 -13.53 -8.62
CA LYS A 171 -8.81 -14.26 -7.35
C LYS A 171 -9.19 -13.37 -6.18
N LEU A 172 -8.69 -12.13 -6.15
CA LEU A 172 -9.00 -11.19 -5.09
C LEU A 172 -10.43 -10.67 -5.20
N GLN A 173 -10.92 -10.37 -6.40
CA GLN A 173 -12.28 -9.87 -6.66
C GLN A 173 -13.39 -10.88 -6.35
N HIS A 174 -13.08 -12.18 -6.32
CA HIS A 174 -14.01 -13.23 -5.90
C HIS A 174 -14.16 -13.35 -4.38
N GLN A 175 -13.36 -12.61 -3.60
CA GLN A 175 -13.45 -12.61 -2.15
C GLN A 175 -14.58 -11.67 -1.69
N ARG A 176 -15.19 -12.02 -0.55
CA ARG A 176 -16.27 -11.21 0.05
C ARG A 176 -15.68 -10.03 0.84
N ASP A 177 -16.49 -9.01 1.03
CA ASP A 177 -16.24 -7.88 1.92
C ASP A 177 -15.06 -6.97 1.53
N ILE A 178 -14.45 -7.21 0.35
CA ILE A 178 -13.42 -6.33 -0.22
C ILE A 178 -13.76 -5.94 -1.65
N THR A 179 -13.23 -4.79 -2.07
CA THR A 179 -13.30 -4.30 -3.45
C THR A 179 -11.89 -4.05 -3.97
N ILE A 180 -11.53 -4.72 -5.05
CA ILE A 180 -10.27 -4.49 -5.75
C ILE A 180 -10.56 -3.72 -7.02
N ASP A 181 -10.11 -2.46 -7.06
CA ASP A 181 -10.13 -1.64 -8.27
C ASP A 181 -8.92 -2.02 -9.13
N TYR A 182 -9.14 -2.46 -10.35
CA TYR A 182 -8.07 -2.85 -11.27
C TYR A 182 -8.00 -1.86 -12.43
N ARG A 183 -6.82 -1.29 -12.66
CA ARG A 183 -6.57 -0.31 -13.72
C ARG A 183 -5.42 -0.76 -14.60
N VAL A 184 -5.66 -0.81 -15.90
CA VAL A 184 -4.64 -1.15 -16.90
C VAL A 184 -4.35 0.09 -17.75
N ILE A 185 -3.05 0.42 -17.91
CA ILE A 185 -2.61 1.56 -18.70
C ILE A 185 -2.08 1.04 -20.04
N ASP A 186 -2.79 1.38 -21.12
CA ASP A 186 -2.41 0.96 -22.47
C ASP A 186 -1.05 1.52 -22.89
N GLY A 187 -0.23 0.68 -23.55
CA GLY A 187 1.12 1.04 -24.00
C GLY A 187 2.15 1.27 -22.90
N CYS A 188 1.77 1.15 -21.63
CA CYS A 188 2.65 1.36 -20.50
C CYS A 188 3.54 0.16 -20.24
N ASN A 189 4.86 0.37 -20.16
CA ASN A 189 5.84 -0.63 -19.76
C ASN A 189 6.06 -0.66 -18.25
N HIS A 190 6.87 -1.62 -17.76
CA HIS A 190 7.15 -1.79 -16.33
C HIS A 190 7.66 -0.52 -15.62
N PHE A 191 8.39 0.32 -16.32
CA PHE A 191 9.02 1.52 -15.75
C PHE A 191 8.13 2.77 -15.82
N TYR A 192 6.91 2.65 -16.34
CA TYR A 192 5.94 3.76 -16.51
C TYR A 192 6.52 4.94 -17.30
N LYS A 193 7.45 4.67 -18.23
CA LYS A 193 8.07 5.71 -19.06
C LYS A 193 7.02 6.39 -19.93
N GLY A 194 6.82 7.69 -19.73
CA GLY A 194 5.79 8.46 -20.44
C GLY A 194 4.37 8.27 -19.91
N HIS A 195 4.16 7.49 -18.84
CA HIS A 195 2.83 7.16 -18.30
C HIS A 195 2.67 7.47 -16.79
N LEU A 196 3.61 8.23 -16.20
CA LEU A 196 3.53 8.60 -14.77
C LEU A 196 2.31 9.46 -14.46
N GLU A 197 1.90 10.32 -15.40
CA GLU A 197 0.68 11.14 -15.26
C GLU A 197 -0.59 10.26 -15.28
N ALA A 198 -0.65 9.26 -16.16
CA ALA A 198 -1.76 8.31 -16.19
C ALA A 198 -1.83 7.49 -14.89
N LEU A 199 -0.67 7.03 -14.38
CA LEU A 199 -0.59 6.38 -13.08
C LEU A 199 -1.13 7.29 -11.96
N ASP A 200 -0.65 8.53 -11.90
CA ASP A 200 -1.07 9.51 -10.89
C ASP A 200 -2.59 9.75 -10.95
N THR A 201 -3.16 9.90 -12.15
CA THR A 201 -4.61 10.07 -12.36
C THR A 201 -5.42 8.87 -11.86
N HIS A 202 -4.97 7.64 -12.11
CA HIS A 202 -5.67 6.45 -11.61
C HIS A 202 -5.61 6.35 -10.09
N VAL A 203 -4.47 6.66 -9.49
CA VAL A 203 -4.32 6.70 -8.02
C VAL A 203 -5.19 7.82 -7.44
N ASP A 204 -5.19 9.03 -8.03
CA ASP A 204 -6.04 10.15 -7.62
C ASP A 204 -7.54 9.75 -7.59
N THR A 205 -8.02 9.19 -8.69
CA THR A 205 -9.42 8.79 -8.84
C THR A 205 -9.82 7.76 -7.79
N TYR A 206 -8.95 6.77 -7.55
CA TYR A 206 -9.20 5.73 -6.55
C TYR A 206 -9.18 6.31 -5.13
N MET A 207 -8.17 7.09 -4.78
CA MET A 207 -8.02 7.65 -3.44
C MET A 207 -9.16 8.58 -3.08
N ASP A 208 -9.61 9.44 -4.01
CA ASP A 208 -10.75 10.35 -3.79
C ASP A 208 -12.06 9.58 -3.53
N LYS A 209 -12.25 8.45 -4.22
CA LYS A 209 -13.40 7.57 -3.98
C LYS A 209 -13.28 6.87 -2.62
N ALA A 210 -12.14 6.27 -2.32
CA ALA A 210 -11.93 5.50 -1.11
C ALA A 210 -12.04 6.36 0.16
N LEU A 211 -11.47 7.56 0.14
CA LEU A 211 -11.53 8.49 1.27
C LEU A 211 -12.95 9.01 1.51
N ARG A 212 -13.71 9.32 0.45
CA ARG A 212 -15.15 9.70 0.58
C ARG A 212 -15.97 8.57 1.19
N GLN A 213 -15.81 7.34 0.70
CA GLN A 213 -16.53 6.18 1.24
C GLN A 213 -16.22 5.94 2.71
N ALA A 214 -14.96 6.11 3.12
CA ALA A 214 -14.55 5.98 4.51
C ALA A 214 -15.17 7.09 5.40
N GLU A 215 -15.32 8.29 4.90
CA GLU A 215 -15.97 9.41 5.61
C GLU A 215 -17.49 9.21 5.72
N GLU A 216 -18.15 8.78 4.65
CA GLU A 216 -19.56 8.43 4.64
C GLU A 216 -19.88 7.31 5.62
N ALA A 217 -19.05 6.26 5.69
CA ALA A 217 -19.20 5.15 6.62
C ALA A 217 -19.06 5.59 8.10
N LYS A 218 -18.16 6.54 8.39
CA LYS A 218 -18.02 7.11 9.75
C LYS A 218 -19.24 7.94 10.18
N ASN A 219 -19.91 8.59 9.22
CA ASN A 219 -21.06 9.48 9.46
C ASN A 219 -22.39 8.75 9.34
N ALA A 220 -22.43 7.49 8.94
CA ALA A 220 -23.65 6.70 8.88
C ALA A 220 -24.19 6.47 10.32
N PRO A 221 -25.50 6.68 10.57
CA PRO A 221 -26.09 6.38 11.87
C PRO A 221 -25.90 4.90 12.19
N ALA A 222 -25.56 4.61 13.43
CA ALA A 222 -25.49 3.23 13.92
C ALA A 222 -26.82 2.53 13.63
N ALA A 223 -26.79 1.36 13.01
CA ALA A 223 -27.97 0.54 12.83
C ALA A 223 -28.60 0.33 14.21
N VAL A 224 -29.84 0.76 14.38
CA VAL A 224 -30.63 0.49 15.59
C VAL A 224 -30.99 -0.98 15.49
N ASP A 225 -30.42 -1.82 16.32
CA ASP A 225 -30.89 -3.20 16.54
C ASP A 225 -32.28 -3.12 17.21
N ASP A 226 -33.31 -2.92 16.42
CA ASP A 226 -34.69 -3.15 16.82
C ASP A 226 -34.99 -4.62 16.53
N GLU A 227 -34.94 -5.43 17.62
CA GLU A 227 -35.87 -6.53 17.86
C GLU A 227 -35.40 -7.38 19.05
N GLU A 228 -35.84 -6.99 20.25
CA GLU A 228 -36.10 -7.97 21.31
C GLU A 228 -37.38 -8.75 20.90
N PRO A 229 -37.32 -10.08 20.74
CA PRO A 229 -38.56 -10.84 20.58
C PRO A 229 -39.31 -10.83 21.91
N ALA A 230 -40.58 -10.40 21.87
CA ALA A 230 -41.50 -10.49 22.97
C ALA A 230 -41.59 -11.94 23.43
N ILE A 231 -41.30 -12.18 24.70
CA ILE A 231 -41.56 -13.44 25.38
C ILE A 231 -43.08 -13.44 25.63
N GLU A 232 -43.83 -14.26 24.87
CA GLU A 232 -45.19 -14.63 25.22
C GLU A 232 -45.10 -15.58 26.44
N GLU A 233 -45.53 -15.07 27.60
CA GLU A 233 -45.86 -15.91 28.76
C GLU A 233 -47.22 -16.56 28.48
N ASP A 234 -47.25 -17.85 28.18
CA ASP A 234 -48.45 -18.68 28.21
C ASP A 234 -48.76 -19.10 29.65
N ASP A 235 -50.00 -18.76 30.11
CA ASP A 235 -50.65 -19.23 31.34
C ASP A 235 -51.08 -20.73 31.22
#